data_bab9fdcf6342415ea6f2664a75b5ca80
#
_entry.id   bab9fdcf6342415ea6f2664a75b5ca80
#
_cell.length_a   1.000
_cell.length_b   1.000
_cell.length_c   1.000
_cell.angle_alpha   90.00
_cell.angle_beta   90.00
_cell.angle_gamma   90.00
#
_symmetry.space_group_name_H-M   'P 1'
#
loop_
_entity.id
_entity.type
_entity.pdbx_description
1 polymer ?
#
loop_
_entity_poly.entity_id
_entity_poly.type
_entity_poly.pdbx_seq_one_letter_code
_entity_poly.pdbx_strand_id
1 'polypeptide(L)'
;MKKRLLSIICASAIATSLFAGCSSTSSNGGSGKEEVTLKVLTHRTDIKDTVLKAVGDKYYEEKGVKIEWEAITDYESIVQTRMNTQDYGDVLNILPAFKADELGEFFEPFGTVDEYSDYVGISQRADGDTVYGLPNGLGANGIVYNKKVFAEAGYEEFPKTLDELYDALGKIKAGQEGVVPVAINSADMWPLSQYDSVSSLIYGNPYYYRDMCKIDNPLLAGAPTGDMLEILYKFVSEGWVEEDLATTNWEQSKVDMANAKIGMMTLGMWAVPQIQGVSEDTADDIGMAPFPADNSGKLKAEAGPDNYLGVSKYSKHKEEAKDFAIYFANSLDYLDDSAFIPANKNVTSNNEMVKGYQESGVELMFADPAEADQALSDLTTEIANESGVKFWVGEYIQNAVIAAKKSRADFEKVINDYNDKWMTNKEKLSK
;
A
#
# COMPACT_ATOMS: atom_id res chain seq x y z
N MET A 1 -34.64 -50.18 -6.64
CA MET A 1 -35.48 -50.35 -5.44
C MET A 1 -35.66 -49.00 -4.79
N LYS A 2 -36.68 -48.27 -5.06
CA LYS A 2 -38.00 -48.07 -4.41
C LYS A 2 -37.90 -47.98 -2.88
N LYS A 3 -38.16 -46.79 -2.32
CA LYS A 3 -39.19 -46.41 -1.34
C LYS A 3 -38.81 -45.06 -0.71
N ARG A 4 -39.58 -43.99 -0.98
CA ARG A 4 -40.76 -43.39 -0.33
C ARG A 4 -40.39 -42.51 0.85
N LEU A 5 -40.52 -41.15 0.66
CA LEU A 5 -41.60 -40.24 1.05
C LEU A 5 -42.11 -40.40 2.50
N LEU A 6 -41.94 -39.35 3.30
CA LEU A 6 -42.98 -38.89 4.21
C LEU A 6 -42.90 -37.36 4.42
N SER A 7 -43.94 -36.68 3.97
CA SER A 7 -44.29 -35.28 4.25
C SER A 7 -44.98 -35.22 5.62
N ILE A 8 -44.68 -34.22 6.44
CA ILE A 8 -45.57 -33.80 7.51
C ILE A 8 -45.82 -32.30 7.38
N ILE A 9 -47.04 -31.98 7.00
CA ILE A 9 -47.70 -30.71 7.06
C ILE A 9 -48.26 -30.57 8.47
N CYS A 10 -47.97 -29.46 9.16
CA CYS A 10 -48.79 -28.96 10.25
C CYS A 10 -49.09 -27.51 10.04
N ALA A 11 -50.33 -27.25 9.64
CA ALA A 11 -50.98 -25.94 9.67
C ALA A 11 -51.75 -25.78 10.99
N SER A 12 -51.94 -24.58 11.40
CA SER A 12 -52.93 -23.98 12.31
C SER A 12 -52.27 -23.02 13.31
N ALA A 13 -52.77 -21.86 13.68
CA ALA A 13 -54.02 -21.22 13.46
C ALA A 13 -53.84 -19.71 13.76
N ILE A 14 -54.63 -18.93 13.08
CA ILE A 14 -54.84 -17.49 13.26
C ILE A 14 -55.55 -17.24 14.63
N ALA A 15 -55.05 -16.27 15.42
CA ALA A 15 -55.86 -15.65 16.47
C ALA A 15 -55.70 -14.11 16.37
N THR A 16 -56.66 -13.52 15.73
CA THR A 16 -57.00 -12.10 15.77
C THR A 16 -57.53 -11.74 17.15
N SER A 17 -56.92 -10.76 17.80
CA SER A 17 -57.55 -10.02 18.89
C SER A 17 -57.43 -8.51 18.66
N LEU A 18 -58.51 -7.94 18.18
CA LEU A 18 -58.82 -6.53 18.19
C LEU A 18 -59.02 -6.06 19.66
N PHE A 19 -58.20 -5.13 20.11
CA PHE A 19 -58.55 -4.26 21.22
C PHE A 19 -58.43 -2.81 20.75
N ALA A 20 -59.59 -2.20 20.54
CA ALA A 20 -59.75 -0.77 20.43
C ALA A 20 -59.61 -0.17 21.83
N GLY A 21 -58.71 0.76 22.01
CA GLY A 21 -58.57 1.61 23.18
C GLY A 21 -58.17 3.00 22.74
N CYS A 22 -59.17 3.86 22.54
CA CYS A 22 -58.96 5.28 22.45
C CYS A 22 -58.51 5.84 23.79
N SER A 23 -57.38 6.53 23.82
CA SER A 23 -57.19 7.62 24.77
C SER A 23 -56.26 8.68 24.13
N SER A 24 -56.74 9.85 24.22
CA SER A 24 -56.34 11.10 23.61
C SER A 24 -55.00 11.67 24.08
N THR A 25 -54.33 12.33 23.13
CA THR A 25 -53.62 13.62 23.28
C THR A 25 -52.24 13.62 23.95
N SER A 26 -51.19 13.73 23.14
CA SER A 26 -50.46 15.01 23.03
C SER A 26 -49.51 14.93 21.84
N SER A 27 -49.77 15.77 20.88
CA SER A 27 -48.89 16.08 19.77
C SER A 27 -47.69 16.82 20.35
N ASN A 28 -46.56 16.09 20.46
CA ASN A 28 -45.25 16.72 20.44
C ASN A 28 -44.63 16.30 19.11
N GLY A 29 -44.77 17.19 18.12
CA GLY A 29 -44.10 17.01 16.82
C GLY A 29 -42.58 17.18 16.98
N GLY A 30 -41.94 16.12 17.38
CA GLY A 30 -40.52 15.91 17.11
C GLY A 30 -40.49 15.07 15.85
N SER A 31 -40.19 15.67 14.70
CA SER A 31 -39.72 14.93 13.53
C SER A 31 -38.37 14.35 13.94
N GLY A 32 -38.36 13.16 14.50
CA GLY A 32 -37.13 12.39 14.65
C GLY A 32 -36.60 12.19 13.23
N LYS A 33 -35.60 12.97 12.83
CA LYS A 33 -34.77 12.58 11.68
C LYS A 33 -34.32 11.17 11.97
N GLU A 34 -34.58 10.24 11.08
CA GLU A 34 -34.06 8.89 11.13
C GLU A 34 -32.55 9.01 11.21
N GLU A 35 -31.90 8.38 12.20
CA GLU A 35 -30.47 8.46 12.39
C GLU A 35 -29.78 7.77 11.21
N VAL A 36 -28.99 8.53 10.46
CA VAL A 36 -28.26 8.00 9.30
C VAL A 36 -27.07 7.18 9.82
N THR A 37 -26.97 5.96 9.34
CA THR A 37 -25.81 5.09 9.57
C THR A 37 -25.18 4.73 8.23
N LEU A 38 -23.90 5.00 8.08
CA LEU A 38 -23.10 4.62 6.91
C LEU A 38 -22.30 3.36 7.21
N LYS A 39 -22.39 2.38 6.32
CA LYS A 39 -21.55 1.18 6.35
C LYS A 39 -20.30 1.42 5.53
N VAL A 40 -19.12 1.35 6.19
CA VAL A 40 -17.83 1.62 5.57
C VAL A 40 -16.98 0.36 5.55
N LEU A 41 -16.61 -0.10 4.35
CA LEU A 41 -15.78 -1.29 4.18
C LEU A 41 -14.30 -0.90 4.08
N THR A 42 -13.44 -1.59 4.82
CA THR A 42 -12.00 -1.35 4.84
C THR A 42 -11.21 -2.66 4.98
N HIS A 43 -9.98 -2.67 4.52
CA HIS A 43 -9.02 -3.75 4.77
C HIS A 43 -8.24 -3.57 6.09
N ARG A 44 -8.34 -2.38 6.72
CA ARG A 44 -7.59 -2.04 7.94
C ARG A 44 -8.19 -2.70 9.18
N THR A 45 -7.94 -4.01 9.33
CA THR A 45 -8.38 -4.80 10.48
C THR A 45 -7.58 -4.46 11.75
N ASP A 46 -6.36 -3.96 11.58
CA ASP A 46 -5.38 -3.62 12.62
C ASP A 46 -5.82 -2.43 13.49
N ILE A 47 -6.46 -1.41 12.89
CA ILE A 47 -6.85 -0.16 13.57
C ILE A 47 -8.36 0.04 13.69
N LYS A 48 -9.17 -0.99 13.39
CA LYS A 48 -10.64 -0.88 13.37
C LYS A 48 -11.19 -0.39 14.69
N ASP A 49 -10.79 -1.01 15.80
CA ASP A 49 -11.35 -0.76 17.12
C ASP A 49 -10.63 0.38 17.87
N THR A 50 -9.64 0.99 17.25
CA THR A 50 -8.86 2.13 17.76
C THR A 50 -9.10 3.37 16.90
N VAL A 51 -8.24 3.62 15.94
CA VAL A 51 -8.23 4.84 15.12
C VAL A 51 -9.51 5.00 14.30
N LEU A 52 -9.93 3.96 13.57
CA LEU A 52 -11.14 4.06 12.74
C LEU A 52 -12.38 4.31 13.59
N LYS A 53 -12.47 3.65 14.76
CA LYS A 53 -13.54 3.91 15.72
C LYS A 53 -13.52 5.37 16.19
N ALA A 54 -12.35 5.89 16.56
CA ALA A 54 -12.23 7.27 17.04
C ALA A 54 -12.64 8.28 15.96
N VAL A 55 -12.22 8.07 14.69
CA VAL A 55 -12.63 8.91 13.56
C VAL A 55 -14.14 8.86 13.35
N GLY A 56 -14.75 7.67 13.41
CA GLY A 56 -16.20 7.50 13.28
C GLY A 56 -16.99 8.17 14.41
N ASP A 57 -16.53 8.04 15.64
CA ASP A 57 -17.14 8.67 16.81
C ASP A 57 -17.09 10.21 16.70
N LYS A 58 -15.95 10.76 16.31
CA LYS A 58 -15.75 12.20 16.12
C LYS A 58 -16.65 12.74 14.98
N TYR A 59 -16.75 12.01 13.87
CA TYR A 59 -17.66 12.37 12.78
C TYR A 59 -19.12 12.37 13.24
N TYR A 60 -19.51 11.37 14.05
CA TYR A 60 -20.85 11.33 14.63
C TYR A 60 -21.12 12.52 15.56
N GLU A 61 -20.16 12.91 16.39
CA GLU A 61 -20.30 14.10 17.25
C GLU A 61 -20.46 15.40 16.44
N GLU A 62 -19.76 15.52 15.31
CA GLU A 62 -19.76 16.73 14.48
C GLU A 62 -20.97 16.80 13.52
N LYS A 63 -21.39 15.65 12.96
CA LYS A 63 -22.34 15.58 11.84
C LYS A 63 -23.65 14.84 12.17
N GLY A 64 -23.68 14.07 13.27
CA GLY A 64 -24.84 13.26 13.64
C GLY A 64 -25.08 12.06 12.73
N VAL A 65 -24.07 11.62 11.98
CA VAL A 65 -24.09 10.46 11.10
C VAL A 65 -23.20 9.37 11.68
N LYS A 66 -23.78 8.21 11.97
CA LYS A 66 -23.09 7.08 12.55
C LYS A 66 -22.27 6.34 11.50
N ILE A 67 -21.05 5.92 11.86
CA ILE A 67 -20.20 5.11 11.02
C ILE A 67 -20.13 3.68 11.56
N GLU A 68 -20.46 2.72 10.73
CA GLU A 68 -20.32 1.29 10.99
C GLU A 68 -19.18 0.73 10.15
N TRP A 69 -18.04 0.50 10.80
CA TRP A 69 -16.86 -0.05 10.14
C TRP A 69 -16.95 -1.57 9.99
N GLU A 70 -16.81 -2.05 8.76
CA GLU A 70 -16.63 -3.46 8.45
C GLU A 70 -15.21 -3.68 7.91
N ALA A 71 -14.32 -4.20 8.77
CA ALA A 71 -12.95 -4.54 8.39
C ALA A 71 -12.89 -5.99 7.88
N ILE A 72 -12.29 -6.18 6.72
CA ILE A 72 -12.31 -7.44 5.95
C ILE A 72 -10.88 -7.86 5.64
N THR A 73 -10.47 -9.06 6.08
CA THR A 73 -9.11 -9.58 5.89
C THR A 73 -8.82 -9.89 4.41
N ASP A 74 -9.72 -10.62 3.72
CA ASP A 74 -9.59 -10.93 2.29
C ASP A 74 -10.36 -9.91 1.46
N TYR A 75 -10.01 -8.63 1.61
CA TYR A 75 -10.78 -7.48 1.15
C TYR A 75 -11.15 -7.57 -0.34
N GLU A 76 -10.17 -7.73 -1.21
CA GLU A 76 -10.38 -7.70 -2.66
C GLU A 76 -11.35 -8.78 -3.13
N SER A 77 -11.13 -10.02 -2.69
CA SER A 77 -11.95 -11.17 -3.08
C SER A 77 -13.41 -11.05 -2.57
N ILE A 78 -13.56 -10.63 -1.32
CA ILE A 78 -14.87 -10.50 -0.68
C ILE A 78 -15.64 -9.31 -1.26
N VAL A 79 -15.00 -8.14 -1.41
CA VAL A 79 -15.65 -6.94 -1.96
C VAL A 79 -16.03 -7.16 -3.42
N GLN A 80 -15.15 -7.76 -4.24
CA GLN A 80 -15.47 -8.09 -5.62
C GLN A 80 -16.71 -9.00 -5.72
N THR A 81 -16.84 -9.96 -4.80
CA THR A 81 -18.03 -10.85 -4.74
C THR A 81 -19.29 -10.05 -4.37
N ARG A 82 -19.20 -9.15 -3.38
CA ARG A 82 -20.34 -8.31 -2.92
C ARG A 82 -20.80 -7.32 -3.99
N MET A 83 -19.90 -6.80 -4.79
CA MET A 83 -20.25 -5.87 -5.88
C MET A 83 -21.22 -6.51 -6.88
N ASN A 84 -21.12 -7.81 -7.12
CA ASN A 84 -22.06 -8.56 -7.95
C ASN A 84 -23.48 -8.61 -7.34
N THR A 85 -23.62 -8.44 -6.03
CA THR A 85 -24.90 -8.47 -5.30
C THR A 85 -25.40 -7.07 -4.91
N GLN A 86 -24.66 -6.02 -5.26
CA GLN A 86 -24.96 -4.61 -4.93
C GLN A 86 -24.94 -4.33 -3.41
N ASP A 87 -24.44 -5.22 -2.58
CA ASP A 87 -24.31 -5.07 -1.12
C ASP A 87 -22.84 -4.92 -0.71
N TYR A 88 -22.25 -3.78 -1.07
CA TYR A 88 -20.86 -3.43 -0.78
C TYR A 88 -20.71 -2.14 0.05
N GLY A 89 -21.69 -1.88 0.93
CA GLY A 89 -21.68 -0.76 1.85
C GLY A 89 -22.00 0.58 1.20
N ASP A 90 -21.77 1.65 1.93
CA ASP A 90 -21.99 3.05 1.48
C ASP A 90 -20.68 3.69 1.01
N VAL A 91 -19.58 3.46 1.77
CA VAL A 91 -18.21 3.91 1.43
C VAL A 91 -17.27 2.72 1.49
N LEU A 92 -16.31 2.65 0.57
CA LEU A 92 -15.37 1.54 0.51
C LEU A 92 -14.06 1.95 -0.18
N ASN A 93 -12.99 1.20 0.08
CA ASN A 93 -11.77 1.32 -0.71
C ASN A 93 -12.00 0.72 -2.10
N ILE A 94 -11.76 1.50 -3.15
CA ILE A 94 -11.91 1.06 -4.54
C ILE A 94 -10.84 0.00 -4.84
N LEU A 95 -11.26 -1.15 -5.39
CA LEU A 95 -10.35 -2.22 -5.74
C LEU A 95 -9.36 -1.77 -6.83
N PRO A 96 -8.07 -2.14 -6.74
CA PRO A 96 -7.06 -1.76 -7.74
C PRO A 96 -7.38 -2.19 -9.16
N ALA A 97 -8.10 -3.31 -9.33
CA ALA A 97 -8.40 -3.93 -10.61
C ALA A 97 -9.41 -3.14 -11.48
N PHE A 98 -10.13 -2.15 -10.92
CA PHE A 98 -11.08 -1.36 -11.70
C PHE A 98 -10.38 -0.47 -12.73
N LYS A 99 -10.87 -0.53 -13.97
CA LYS A 99 -10.50 0.40 -15.01
C LYS A 99 -11.31 1.69 -14.89
N ALA A 100 -10.79 2.77 -15.47
CA ALA A 100 -11.41 4.08 -15.40
C ALA A 100 -12.87 4.06 -15.93
N ASP A 101 -13.10 3.43 -17.07
CA ASP A 101 -14.41 3.33 -17.72
C ASP A 101 -15.44 2.45 -16.99
N GLU A 102 -15.00 1.63 -16.03
CA GLU A 102 -15.85 0.80 -15.19
C GLU A 102 -16.33 1.54 -13.92
N LEU A 103 -15.61 2.58 -13.47
CA LEU A 103 -15.88 3.25 -12.19
C LEU A 103 -17.32 3.73 -12.06
N GLY A 104 -17.87 4.38 -13.11
CA GLY A 104 -19.23 4.90 -13.11
C GLY A 104 -20.34 3.84 -13.05
N GLU A 105 -20.02 2.55 -13.22
CA GLU A 105 -20.97 1.46 -13.03
C GLU A 105 -21.20 1.15 -11.56
N PHE A 106 -20.22 1.39 -10.70
CA PHE A 106 -20.23 0.99 -9.30
C PHE A 106 -20.23 2.16 -8.31
N PHE A 107 -19.68 3.31 -8.70
CA PHE A 107 -19.45 4.43 -7.79
C PHE A 107 -20.21 5.69 -8.21
N GLU A 108 -20.57 6.50 -7.21
CA GLU A 108 -21.10 7.85 -7.40
C GLU A 108 -19.96 8.83 -7.67
N PRO A 109 -20.13 9.78 -8.59
CA PRO A 109 -19.13 10.80 -8.85
C PRO A 109 -19.00 11.78 -7.68
N PHE A 110 -17.80 12.18 -7.35
CA PHE A 110 -17.53 13.27 -6.41
C PHE A 110 -17.69 14.63 -7.07
N GLY A 111 -17.16 14.80 -8.27
CA GLY A 111 -17.11 16.05 -9.03
C GLY A 111 -16.13 15.92 -10.18
N THR A 112 -15.47 17.01 -10.55
CA THR A 112 -14.47 17.05 -11.62
C THR A 112 -13.05 16.99 -11.10
N VAL A 113 -12.08 16.60 -11.96
CA VAL A 113 -10.64 16.61 -11.63
C VAL A 113 -10.18 18.01 -11.23
N ASP A 114 -10.70 19.06 -11.87
CA ASP A 114 -10.37 20.45 -11.55
C ASP A 114 -10.84 20.85 -10.15
N GLU A 115 -12.08 20.46 -9.76
CA GLU A 115 -12.62 20.72 -8.42
C GLU A 115 -11.83 20.06 -7.29
N TYR A 116 -11.16 18.93 -7.58
CA TYR A 116 -10.35 18.16 -6.63
C TYR A 116 -8.84 18.22 -6.93
N SER A 117 -8.38 19.23 -7.67
CA SER A 117 -6.97 19.39 -8.07
C SER A 117 -5.99 19.59 -6.90
N ASP A 118 -6.50 19.88 -5.71
CA ASP A 118 -5.71 19.91 -4.48
C ASP A 118 -5.31 18.51 -3.98
N TYR A 119 -5.94 17.44 -4.50
CA TYR A 119 -5.58 16.07 -4.12
C TYR A 119 -4.59 15.47 -5.11
N VAL A 120 -3.42 15.08 -4.61
CA VAL A 120 -2.41 14.36 -5.39
C VAL A 120 -2.94 13.00 -5.82
N GLY A 121 -2.81 12.67 -7.09
CA GLY A 121 -3.25 11.39 -7.64
C GLY A 121 -4.76 11.29 -7.93
N ILE A 122 -5.51 12.39 -7.87
CA ILE A 122 -6.97 12.41 -8.04
C ILE A 122 -7.41 11.81 -9.40
N SER A 123 -6.63 11.99 -10.45
CA SER A 123 -6.90 11.47 -11.79
C SER A 123 -6.84 9.94 -11.88
N GLN A 124 -6.20 9.26 -10.92
CA GLN A 124 -6.05 7.79 -10.94
C GLN A 124 -7.37 7.03 -10.71
N ARG A 125 -8.39 7.69 -10.18
CA ARG A 125 -9.75 7.15 -10.04
C ARG A 125 -10.77 8.09 -10.63
N ALA A 126 -10.48 8.56 -11.84
CA ALA A 126 -11.38 9.35 -12.67
C ALA A 126 -11.62 8.65 -14.02
N ASP A 127 -12.81 8.86 -14.59
CA ASP A 127 -13.12 8.55 -15.99
C ASP A 127 -13.30 9.88 -16.74
N GLY A 128 -12.33 10.17 -17.62
CA GLY A 128 -12.21 11.52 -18.20
C GLY A 128 -12.03 12.58 -17.11
N ASP A 129 -12.94 13.53 -17.04
CA ASP A 129 -12.95 14.60 -16.04
C ASP A 129 -13.75 14.25 -14.76
N THR A 130 -14.37 13.09 -14.70
CA THR A 130 -15.26 12.70 -13.60
C THR A 130 -14.53 11.88 -12.55
N VAL A 131 -14.42 12.37 -11.31
CA VAL A 131 -13.77 11.73 -10.18
C VAL A 131 -14.73 10.78 -9.46
N TYR A 132 -14.31 9.53 -9.24
CA TYR A 132 -15.06 8.51 -8.51
C TYR A 132 -14.39 8.04 -7.22
N GLY A 133 -13.15 8.42 -6.98
CA GLY A 133 -12.39 8.04 -5.79
C GLY A 133 -11.52 9.14 -5.23
N LEU A 134 -11.55 9.32 -3.91
CA LEU A 134 -10.67 10.24 -3.18
C LEU A 134 -9.50 9.48 -2.55
N PRO A 135 -8.25 9.92 -2.75
CA PRO A 135 -7.10 9.31 -2.09
C PRO A 135 -7.15 9.55 -0.58
N ASN A 136 -6.94 8.50 0.21
CA ASN A 136 -7.01 8.55 1.68
C ASN A 136 -5.64 8.70 2.37
N GLY A 137 -4.66 9.21 1.65
CA GLY A 137 -3.28 9.41 2.10
C GLY A 137 -2.29 8.91 1.07
N LEU A 138 -1.05 9.42 1.12
CA LEU A 138 0.03 9.01 0.25
C LEU A 138 1.05 8.20 1.03
N GLY A 139 1.39 7.02 0.53
CA GLY A 139 2.55 6.26 0.95
C GLY A 139 3.77 6.64 0.10
N ALA A 140 4.95 6.58 0.70
CA ALA A 140 6.22 6.66 -0.02
C ALA A 140 7.05 5.42 0.28
N ASN A 141 7.76 4.90 -0.73
CA ASN A 141 8.71 3.82 -0.58
C ASN A 141 10.09 4.36 -0.22
N GLY A 142 10.85 3.59 0.56
CA GLY A 142 12.18 3.99 0.98
C GLY A 142 12.80 2.94 1.90
N ILE A 143 13.43 3.41 2.96
CA ILE A 143 14.08 2.57 3.95
C ILE A 143 13.50 2.88 5.33
N VAL A 144 12.95 1.86 5.99
CA VAL A 144 12.69 1.89 7.43
C VAL A 144 13.94 1.39 8.14
N TYR A 145 14.41 2.14 9.13
CA TYR A 145 15.69 1.85 9.80
C TYR A 145 15.63 2.10 11.30
N ASN A 146 16.52 1.43 12.01
CA ASN A 146 16.74 1.70 13.43
C ASN A 146 17.83 2.77 13.59
N LYS A 147 17.46 3.95 14.05
CA LYS A 147 18.34 5.12 14.24
C LYS A 147 19.51 4.81 15.16
N LYS A 148 19.29 4.03 16.23
CA LYS A 148 20.32 3.68 17.19
C LYS A 148 21.41 2.82 16.55
N VAL A 149 21.02 1.84 15.73
CA VAL A 149 21.97 0.99 14.99
C VAL A 149 22.86 1.82 14.07
N PHE A 150 22.29 2.79 13.35
CA PHE A 150 23.05 3.67 12.46
C PHE A 150 23.91 4.67 13.24
N ALA A 151 23.41 5.25 14.33
CA ALA A 151 24.17 6.17 15.20
C ALA A 151 25.39 5.46 15.80
N GLU A 152 25.26 4.21 16.28
CA GLU A 152 26.39 3.40 16.78
C GLU A 152 27.43 3.09 15.69
N ALA A 153 27.03 3.09 14.41
CA ALA A 153 27.95 3.00 13.27
C ALA A 153 28.55 4.35 12.85
N GLY A 154 28.21 5.44 13.55
CA GLY A 154 28.69 6.79 13.31
C GLY A 154 27.85 7.61 12.33
N TYR A 155 26.58 7.23 12.10
CA TYR A 155 25.63 7.91 11.24
C TYR A 155 24.45 8.44 12.05
N GLU A 156 24.55 9.67 12.53
CA GLU A 156 23.45 10.36 13.23
C GLU A 156 22.27 10.68 12.30
N GLU A 157 22.57 10.97 11.02
CA GLU A 157 21.60 11.06 9.93
C GLU A 157 21.73 9.84 9.02
N PHE A 158 20.61 9.45 8.38
CA PHE A 158 20.66 8.34 7.42
C PHE A 158 21.49 8.71 6.19
N PRO A 159 22.28 7.76 5.61
CA PRO A 159 23.09 7.97 4.41
C PRO A 159 22.30 8.57 3.24
N LYS A 160 22.91 9.54 2.53
CA LYS A 160 22.30 10.23 1.38
C LYS A 160 22.84 9.77 0.03
N THR A 161 23.89 8.97 0.05
CA THR A 161 24.49 8.35 -1.15
C THR A 161 24.61 6.85 -0.98
N LEU A 162 24.68 6.13 -2.11
CA LEU A 162 24.83 4.68 -2.10
C LEU A 162 26.16 4.24 -1.47
N ASP A 163 27.25 5.00 -1.69
CA ASP A 163 28.55 4.72 -1.09
C ASP A 163 28.53 4.93 0.43
N GLU A 164 27.87 5.96 0.93
CA GLU A 164 27.68 6.16 2.38
C GLU A 164 26.83 5.04 2.98
N LEU A 165 25.80 4.58 2.28
CA LEU A 165 24.99 3.44 2.73
C LEU A 165 25.86 2.18 2.84
N TYR A 166 26.67 1.88 1.84
CA TYR A 166 27.58 0.73 1.88
C TYR A 166 28.59 0.82 3.02
N ASP A 167 29.15 2.01 3.27
CA ASP A 167 30.08 2.22 4.39
C ASP A 167 29.35 2.01 5.75
N ALA A 168 28.15 2.53 5.90
CA ALA A 168 27.32 2.33 7.10
C ALA A 168 27.04 0.85 7.36
N LEU A 169 26.56 0.13 6.34
CA LEU A 169 26.27 -1.31 6.45
C LEU A 169 27.51 -2.14 6.78
N GLY A 170 28.65 -1.81 6.16
CA GLY A 170 29.94 -2.43 6.48
C GLY A 170 30.38 -2.20 7.93
N LYS A 171 30.21 -0.98 8.47
CA LYS A 171 30.50 -0.65 9.87
C LYS A 171 29.56 -1.36 10.84
N ILE A 172 28.26 -1.43 10.54
CA ILE A 172 27.28 -2.20 11.34
C ILE A 172 27.73 -3.66 11.40
N LYS A 173 28.03 -4.27 10.24
CA LYS A 173 28.45 -5.67 10.16
C LYS A 173 29.73 -5.96 10.97
N ALA A 174 30.69 -5.05 10.93
CA ALA A 174 31.98 -5.22 11.59
C ALA A 174 31.95 -4.91 13.09
N GLY A 175 31.09 -3.97 13.52
CA GLY A 175 31.11 -3.40 14.87
C GLY A 175 29.98 -3.86 15.79
N GLN A 176 28.90 -4.42 15.26
CA GLN A 176 27.70 -4.74 16.04
C GLN A 176 27.38 -6.25 15.92
N GLU A 177 27.88 -7.03 16.88
CA GLU A 177 27.67 -8.48 16.90
C GLU A 177 26.18 -8.82 17.04
N GLY A 178 25.67 -9.74 16.20
CA GLY A 178 24.28 -10.19 16.21
C GLY A 178 23.29 -9.24 15.53
N VAL A 179 23.73 -8.10 14.99
CA VAL A 179 22.91 -7.20 14.20
C VAL A 179 22.96 -7.60 12.72
N VAL A 180 21.81 -7.71 12.09
CA VAL A 180 21.63 -7.87 10.64
C VAL A 180 21.58 -6.48 10.01
N PRO A 181 22.57 -6.04 9.23
CA PRO A 181 22.56 -4.71 8.63
C PRO A 181 21.32 -4.43 7.76
N VAL A 182 20.91 -5.40 6.94
CA VAL A 182 19.75 -5.31 6.02
C VAL A 182 18.92 -6.57 6.14
N ALA A 183 17.68 -6.46 6.60
CA ALA A 183 16.74 -7.57 6.50
C ALA A 183 15.96 -7.49 5.18
N ILE A 184 16.07 -8.53 4.37
CA ILE A 184 15.40 -8.63 3.07
C ILE A 184 14.17 -9.53 3.08
N ASN A 185 13.96 -10.30 4.16
CA ASN A 185 12.81 -11.18 4.37
C ASN A 185 12.50 -12.09 3.16
N SER A 186 13.54 -12.76 2.67
CA SER A 186 13.48 -13.51 1.41
C SER A 186 12.41 -14.61 1.40
N ALA A 187 12.14 -15.29 2.54
CA ALA A 187 11.14 -16.36 2.60
C ALA A 187 9.72 -15.88 2.34
N ASP A 188 9.39 -14.68 2.80
CA ASP A 188 8.05 -14.08 2.62
C ASP A 188 7.84 -13.50 1.21
N MET A 189 8.89 -13.36 0.41
CA MET A 189 8.95 -12.79 -0.97
C MET A 189 8.46 -11.35 -1.10
N TRP A 190 7.29 -11.01 -0.56
CA TRP A 190 6.71 -9.68 -0.75
C TRP A 190 7.61 -8.52 -0.30
N PRO A 191 8.47 -8.64 0.77
CA PRO A 191 9.39 -7.54 1.10
C PRO A 191 10.45 -7.32 0.02
N LEU A 192 10.87 -8.38 -0.68
CA LEU A 192 11.75 -8.25 -1.83
C LEU A 192 11.12 -7.47 -2.99
N SER A 193 9.80 -7.56 -3.16
CA SER A 193 9.11 -6.80 -4.21
C SER A 193 9.21 -5.28 -4.00
N GLN A 194 9.48 -4.81 -2.78
CA GLN A 194 9.67 -3.38 -2.51
C GLN A 194 10.92 -2.82 -3.19
N TYR A 195 11.88 -3.67 -3.53
CA TYR A 195 13.05 -3.27 -4.32
C TYR A 195 12.71 -2.91 -5.76
N ASP A 196 11.53 -3.31 -6.26
CA ASP A 196 11.07 -2.86 -7.58
C ASP A 196 11.03 -1.32 -7.63
N SER A 197 10.65 -0.64 -6.54
CA SER A 197 10.66 0.83 -6.47
C SER A 197 12.07 1.42 -6.71
N VAL A 198 13.13 0.72 -6.29
CA VAL A 198 14.52 1.19 -6.48
C VAL A 198 14.88 1.26 -7.97
N SER A 199 14.35 0.37 -8.79
CA SER A 199 14.52 0.45 -10.25
C SER A 199 13.95 1.74 -10.83
N SER A 200 12.76 2.17 -10.36
CA SER A 200 12.16 3.45 -10.75
C SER A 200 13.00 4.65 -10.29
N LEU A 201 13.60 4.57 -9.08
CA LEU A 201 14.50 5.62 -8.57
C LEU A 201 15.76 5.76 -9.44
N ILE A 202 16.39 4.63 -9.82
CA ILE A 202 17.57 4.61 -10.70
C ILE A 202 17.21 5.17 -12.09
N TYR A 203 16.06 4.80 -12.62
CA TYR A 203 15.54 5.34 -13.88
C TYR A 203 15.22 6.84 -13.79
N GLY A 204 14.86 7.31 -12.59
CA GLY A 204 14.52 8.71 -12.30
C GLY A 204 13.14 9.13 -12.78
N ASN A 205 12.25 8.17 -13.05
CA ASN A 205 10.92 8.41 -13.57
C ASN A 205 9.93 7.33 -13.07
N PRO A 206 8.72 7.70 -12.59
CA PRO A 206 7.76 6.74 -12.03
C PRO A 206 7.15 5.79 -13.08
N TYR A 207 7.39 6.04 -14.36
CA TYR A 207 6.89 5.20 -15.46
C TYR A 207 7.89 4.13 -15.90
N TYR A 208 8.89 3.81 -15.09
CA TYR A 208 9.91 2.81 -15.43
C TYR A 208 9.30 1.49 -15.91
N TYR A 209 8.36 0.94 -15.17
CA TYR A 209 7.75 -0.35 -15.50
C TYR A 209 6.86 -0.32 -16.75
N ARG A 210 6.34 0.83 -17.14
CA ARG A 210 5.74 1.04 -18.46
C ARG A 210 6.81 1.05 -19.57
N ASP A 211 7.91 1.73 -19.31
CA ASP A 211 8.94 1.99 -20.32
C ASP A 211 9.98 0.87 -20.46
N MET A 212 9.98 -0.10 -19.54
CA MET A 212 10.98 -1.17 -19.49
C MET A 212 11.03 -2.01 -20.78
N CYS A 213 9.91 -2.18 -21.49
CA CYS A 213 9.88 -2.86 -22.78
C CYS A 213 10.67 -2.12 -23.87
N LYS A 214 10.97 -0.82 -23.71
CA LYS A 214 11.81 -0.05 -24.63
C LYS A 214 13.31 -0.28 -24.39
N ILE A 215 13.67 -0.79 -23.20
CA ILE A 215 15.07 -0.97 -22.78
C ILE A 215 15.58 -2.31 -23.30
N ASP A 216 16.80 -2.31 -23.84
CA ASP A 216 17.47 -3.53 -24.20
C ASP A 216 18.22 -4.10 -22.99
N ASN A 217 18.08 -5.40 -22.76
CA ASN A 217 18.68 -6.11 -21.64
C ASN A 217 18.39 -5.47 -20.26
N PRO A 218 17.11 -5.25 -19.91
CA PRO A 218 16.73 -4.44 -18.75
C PRO A 218 17.13 -5.06 -17.39
N LEU A 219 17.47 -6.35 -17.37
CA LEU A 219 17.88 -7.06 -16.15
C LEU A 219 19.39 -7.14 -15.98
N LEU A 220 20.18 -6.66 -16.97
CA LEU A 220 21.64 -6.67 -16.86
C LEU A 220 22.16 -5.35 -16.25
N ALA A 221 23.35 -5.43 -15.63
CA ALA A 221 24.03 -4.26 -15.09
C ALA A 221 24.17 -3.13 -16.11
N GLY A 222 23.92 -1.89 -15.70
CA GLY A 222 23.82 -0.71 -16.54
C GLY A 222 22.40 -0.39 -17.00
N ALA A 223 21.39 -1.23 -16.70
CA ALA A 223 19.98 -0.93 -16.81
C ALA A 223 19.36 -0.86 -15.39
N PRO A 224 18.27 -0.09 -15.17
CA PRO A 224 17.77 0.19 -13.81
C PRO A 224 17.46 -1.05 -12.96
N THR A 225 16.77 -2.06 -13.51
CA THR A 225 16.54 -3.31 -12.75
C THR A 225 17.84 -4.10 -12.55
N GLY A 226 18.70 -4.13 -13.55
CA GLY A 226 20.02 -4.79 -13.41
C GLY A 226 20.85 -4.13 -12.29
N ASP A 227 20.87 -2.80 -12.22
CA ASP A 227 21.62 -2.07 -11.19
C ASP A 227 20.99 -2.26 -9.79
N MET A 228 19.66 -2.31 -9.68
CA MET A 228 18.97 -2.69 -8.45
C MET A 228 19.36 -4.11 -7.99
N LEU A 229 19.43 -5.06 -8.91
CA LEU A 229 19.86 -6.43 -8.61
C LEU A 229 21.34 -6.49 -8.19
N GLU A 230 22.22 -5.63 -8.74
CA GLU A 230 23.60 -5.50 -8.31
C GLU A 230 23.74 -4.93 -6.89
N ILE A 231 22.86 -3.99 -6.50
CA ILE A 231 22.80 -3.50 -5.11
C ILE A 231 22.45 -4.67 -4.17
N LEU A 232 21.44 -5.47 -4.49
CA LEU A 232 21.08 -6.65 -3.72
C LEU A 232 22.19 -7.71 -3.70
N TYR A 233 22.84 -7.95 -4.86
CA TYR A 233 24.00 -8.83 -4.91
C TYR A 233 25.08 -8.39 -3.91
N LYS A 234 25.38 -7.10 -3.86
CA LYS A 234 26.37 -6.56 -2.91
C LYS A 234 25.94 -6.80 -1.47
N PHE A 235 24.69 -6.53 -1.11
CA PHE A 235 24.19 -6.81 0.25
C PHE A 235 24.38 -8.28 0.64
N VAL A 236 24.08 -9.20 -0.26
CA VAL A 236 24.23 -10.65 -0.04
C VAL A 236 25.70 -11.08 0.02
N SER A 237 26.53 -10.63 -0.94
CA SER A 237 27.93 -11.07 -1.06
C SER A 237 28.81 -10.55 0.08
N GLU A 238 28.50 -9.36 0.63
CA GLU A 238 29.19 -8.80 1.81
C GLU A 238 28.66 -9.40 3.13
N GLY A 239 27.63 -10.27 3.05
CA GLY A 239 27.04 -10.89 4.24
C GLY A 239 26.26 -9.91 5.13
N TRP A 240 25.72 -8.86 4.56
CA TRP A 240 24.93 -7.85 5.28
C TRP A 240 23.48 -8.25 5.50
N VAL A 241 23.02 -9.31 4.83
CA VAL A 241 21.66 -9.83 4.96
C VAL A 241 21.57 -10.97 5.98
N GLU A 242 20.36 -11.46 6.22
CA GLU A 242 20.11 -12.62 7.08
C GLU A 242 20.97 -13.84 6.66
N GLU A 243 21.46 -14.59 7.65
CA GLU A 243 22.30 -15.76 7.37
C GLU A 243 21.51 -16.85 6.66
N ASP A 244 20.30 -17.13 7.12
CA ASP A 244 19.36 -18.08 6.50
C ASP A 244 18.19 -17.34 5.82
N LEU A 245 18.23 -17.31 4.50
CA LEU A 245 17.19 -16.65 3.68
C LEU A 245 15.90 -17.47 3.57
N ALA A 246 15.87 -18.72 4.01
CA ALA A 246 14.70 -19.58 3.90
C ALA A 246 13.78 -19.55 5.13
N THR A 247 14.25 -18.99 6.24
CA THR A 247 13.51 -18.97 7.52
C THR A 247 13.16 -17.56 7.99
N THR A 248 13.31 -16.55 7.14
CA THR A 248 12.95 -15.17 7.45
C THR A 248 11.43 -15.05 7.67
N ASN A 249 11.03 -14.12 8.55
CA ASN A 249 9.63 -13.93 8.90
C ASN A 249 9.36 -12.45 9.21
N TRP A 250 8.39 -11.85 8.53
CA TRP A 250 8.03 -10.45 8.68
C TRP A 250 7.66 -10.07 10.13
N GLU A 251 6.83 -10.88 10.80
CA GLU A 251 6.40 -10.59 12.16
C GLU A 251 7.58 -10.55 13.15
N GLN A 252 8.53 -11.49 12.98
CA GLN A 252 9.74 -11.50 13.79
C GLN A 252 10.66 -10.33 13.44
N SER A 253 10.76 -9.94 12.17
CA SER A 253 11.60 -8.81 11.73
C SER A 253 11.14 -7.49 12.33
N LYS A 254 9.83 -7.27 12.53
CA LYS A 254 9.33 -6.10 13.27
C LYS A 254 9.89 -6.06 14.70
N VAL A 255 9.82 -7.19 15.38
CA VAL A 255 10.36 -7.33 16.75
C VAL A 255 11.86 -7.13 16.79
N ASP A 256 12.59 -7.71 15.86
CA ASP A 256 14.06 -7.62 15.81
C ASP A 256 14.52 -6.20 15.44
N MET A 257 13.80 -5.49 14.57
CA MET A 257 14.09 -4.08 14.27
C MET A 257 13.81 -3.17 15.47
N ALA A 258 12.68 -3.33 16.14
CA ALA A 258 12.37 -2.57 17.35
C ALA A 258 13.41 -2.79 18.46
N ASN A 259 14.03 -3.98 18.52
CA ASN A 259 15.07 -4.33 19.50
C ASN A 259 16.51 -4.10 18.98
N ALA A 260 16.71 -3.28 17.98
CA ALA A 260 18.00 -2.93 17.40
C ALA A 260 18.85 -4.14 16.92
N LYS A 261 18.21 -5.23 16.47
CA LYS A 261 18.87 -6.40 15.87
C LYS A 261 18.86 -6.35 14.34
N ILE A 262 18.12 -5.43 13.75
CA ILE A 262 18.09 -5.15 12.32
C ILE A 262 18.41 -3.68 12.13
N GLY A 263 19.32 -3.36 11.20
CA GLY A 263 19.68 -2.00 10.84
C GLY A 263 18.63 -1.35 9.96
N MET A 264 18.28 -1.98 8.85
CA MET A 264 17.30 -1.44 7.91
C MET A 264 16.50 -2.51 7.15
N MET A 265 15.36 -2.07 6.59
CA MET A 265 14.55 -2.79 5.59
C MET A 265 14.08 -1.82 4.52
N THR A 266 14.09 -2.24 3.25
CA THR A 266 13.47 -1.48 2.15
C THR A 266 11.96 -1.74 2.17
N LEU A 267 11.18 -0.74 2.57
CA LEU A 267 9.73 -0.83 2.79
C LEU A 267 9.06 0.53 2.52
N GLY A 268 7.73 0.57 2.57
CA GLY A 268 6.97 1.81 2.57
C GLY A 268 6.78 2.40 3.97
N MET A 269 6.35 3.67 4.03
CA MET A 269 6.07 4.42 5.28
C MET A 269 5.09 3.69 6.20
N TRP A 270 4.14 2.95 5.64
CA TRP A 270 3.13 2.16 6.35
C TRP A 270 3.72 1.14 7.35
N ALA A 271 4.98 0.74 7.16
CA ALA A 271 5.63 -0.23 8.03
C ALA A 271 6.14 0.41 9.35
N VAL A 272 6.38 1.72 9.34
CA VAL A 272 6.93 2.42 10.53
C VAL A 272 6.01 2.28 11.75
N PRO A 273 4.71 2.63 11.69
CA PRO A 273 3.83 2.49 12.86
C PRO A 273 3.67 1.04 13.31
N GLN A 274 3.75 0.06 12.40
CA GLN A 274 3.69 -1.36 12.76
C GLN A 274 4.91 -1.81 13.58
N ILE A 275 6.08 -1.28 13.29
CA ILE A 275 7.32 -1.57 14.03
C ILE A 275 7.35 -0.78 15.34
N GLN A 276 6.96 0.49 15.32
CA GLN A 276 6.84 1.33 16.52
C GLN A 276 5.85 0.74 17.55
N GLY A 277 4.76 0.15 17.06
CA GLY A 277 3.75 -0.52 17.88
C GLY A 277 4.22 -1.78 18.61
N VAL A 278 5.42 -2.30 18.30
CA VAL A 278 6.02 -3.45 19.01
C VAL A 278 6.42 -3.06 20.43
N SER A 279 6.94 -1.85 20.63
CA SER A 279 7.39 -1.38 21.95
C SER A 279 7.40 0.15 22.00
N GLU A 280 6.65 0.72 22.95
CA GLU A 280 6.65 2.16 23.22
C GLU A 280 8.06 2.69 23.59
N ASP A 281 8.85 1.88 24.30
CA ASP A 281 10.20 2.28 24.76
C ASP A 281 11.21 2.47 23.62
N THR A 282 10.96 1.85 22.46
CA THR A 282 11.88 1.89 21.28
C THR A 282 11.23 2.51 20.04
N ALA A 283 10.02 3.03 20.16
CA ALA A 283 9.29 3.62 19.04
C ALA A 283 10.06 4.77 18.37
N ASP A 284 10.69 5.63 19.17
CA ASP A 284 11.45 6.78 18.69
C ASP A 284 12.75 6.39 17.95
N ASP A 285 13.24 5.16 18.15
CA ASP A 285 14.42 4.63 17.46
C ASP A 285 14.12 4.27 15.99
N ILE A 286 12.84 4.16 15.62
CA ILE A 286 12.44 3.78 14.25
C ILE A 286 12.26 5.02 13.40
N GLY A 287 12.96 5.05 12.27
CA GLY A 287 12.91 6.13 11.29
C GLY A 287 12.59 5.66 9.88
N MET A 288 12.29 6.63 9.04
CA MET A 288 12.10 6.45 7.60
C MET A 288 13.04 7.38 6.84
N ALA A 289 13.67 6.88 5.78
CA ALA A 289 14.51 7.67 4.90
C ALA A 289 14.27 7.27 3.43
N PRO A 290 14.49 8.19 2.47
CA PRO A 290 14.53 7.83 1.05
C PRO A 290 15.65 6.84 0.77
N PHE A 291 15.44 5.93 -0.20
CA PHE A 291 16.52 5.03 -0.65
C PHE A 291 17.56 5.83 -1.46
N PRO A 292 18.86 5.83 -1.07
CA PRO A 292 19.91 6.49 -1.84
C PRO A 292 20.29 5.60 -3.04
N ALA A 293 19.59 5.76 -4.16
CA ALA A 293 19.72 4.90 -5.32
C ALA A 293 21.02 5.13 -6.13
N ASP A 294 21.74 6.23 -5.86
CA ASP A 294 22.99 6.62 -6.51
C ASP A 294 23.90 7.46 -5.59
N ASN A 295 24.97 8.00 -6.14
CA ASN A 295 25.94 8.82 -5.41
C ASN A 295 25.74 10.35 -5.66
N SER A 296 24.61 10.76 -6.24
CA SER A 296 24.37 12.18 -6.52
C SER A 296 24.00 13.02 -5.28
N GLY A 297 23.55 12.35 -4.23
CA GLY A 297 22.96 12.98 -3.04
C GLY A 297 21.56 13.58 -3.28
N LYS A 298 20.98 13.37 -4.46
CA LYS A 298 19.59 13.76 -4.78
C LYS A 298 18.67 12.61 -4.41
N LEU A 299 17.88 12.81 -3.39
CA LEU A 299 16.98 11.80 -2.88
C LEU A 299 15.65 11.87 -3.61
N LYS A 300 15.17 10.72 -4.04
CA LYS A 300 13.85 10.52 -4.64
C LYS A 300 13.12 9.40 -3.93
N ALA A 301 11.78 9.42 -3.98
CA ALA A 301 10.97 8.32 -3.53
C ALA A 301 9.78 8.12 -4.47
N GLU A 302 9.51 6.88 -4.82
CA GLU A 302 8.25 6.54 -5.46
C GLU A 302 7.13 6.68 -4.43
N ALA A 303 6.10 7.44 -4.77
CA ALA A 303 4.99 7.74 -3.88
C ALA A 303 3.66 7.63 -4.63
N GLY A 304 2.62 7.29 -3.90
CA GLY A 304 1.28 7.20 -4.47
C GLY A 304 0.22 7.08 -3.39
N PRO A 305 -1.06 7.26 -3.75
CA PRO A 305 -2.16 7.00 -2.84
C PRO A 305 -2.15 5.56 -2.34
N ASP A 306 -2.30 5.41 -1.02
CA ASP A 306 -2.43 4.10 -0.38
C ASP A 306 -3.70 3.40 -0.89
N ASN A 307 -4.80 4.10 -0.78
CA ASN A 307 -6.10 3.66 -1.28
C ASN A 307 -6.96 4.83 -1.75
N TYR A 308 -8.07 4.51 -2.40
CA TYR A 308 -9.07 5.48 -2.83
C TYR A 308 -10.42 5.12 -2.23
N LEU A 309 -11.06 6.08 -1.59
CA LEU A 309 -12.42 5.95 -1.07
C LEU A 309 -13.42 6.22 -2.17
N GLY A 310 -14.28 5.27 -2.47
CA GLY A 310 -15.42 5.40 -3.37
C GLY A 310 -16.74 5.40 -2.59
N VAL A 311 -17.74 6.09 -3.11
CA VAL A 311 -19.11 6.04 -2.62
C VAL A 311 -19.91 5.08 -3.49
N SER A 312 -20.57 4.11 -2.85
CA SER A 312 -21.38 3.12 -3.58
C SER A 312 -22.52 3.79 -4.34
N LYS A 313 -22.68 3.42 -5.61
CA LYS A 313 -23.82 3.84 -6.44
C LYS A 313 -25.19 3.44 -5.84
N TYR A 314 -25.20 2.39 -5.02
CA TYR A 314 -26.39 1.83 -4.38
C TYR A 314 -26.62 2.34 -2.96
N SER A 315 -25.75 3.21 -2.44
CA SER A 315 -25.98 3.90 -1.18
C SER A 315 -27.29 4.69 -1.21
N LYS A 316 -28.02 4.62 -0.11
CA LYS A 316 -29.25 5.42 0.11
C LYS A 316 -28.94 6.80 0.71
N HIS A 317 -27.69 7.00 1.16
CA HIS A 317 -27.20 8.17 1.87
C HIS A 317 -25.98 8.77 1.14
N LYS A 318 -26.12 9.02 -0.17
CA LYS A 318 -25.01 9.38 -1.06
C LYS A 318 -24.30 10.67 -0.66
N GLU A 319 -25.06 11.68 -0.24
CA GLU A 319 -24.49 12.97 0.15
C GLU A 319 -23.73 12.86 1.47
N GLU A 320 -24.30 12.16 2.47
CA GLU A 320 -23.63 11.88 3.74
C GLU A 320 -22.39 10.99 3.54
N ALA A 321 -22.45 10.03 2.61
CA ALA A 321 -21.33 9.16 2.27
C ALA A 321 -20.18 9.94 1.60
N LYS A 322 -20.49 10.90 0.72
CA LYS A 322 -19.50 11.80 0.11
C LYS A 322 -18.86 12.72 1.17
N ASP A 323 -19.69 13.35 2.04
CA ASP A 323 -19.18 14.20 3.11
C ASP A 323 -18.26 13.41 4.04
N PHE A 324 -18.63 12.17 4.39
CA PHE A 324 -17.77 11.30 5.19
C PHE A 324 -16.48 10.91 4.47
N ALA A 325 -16.52 10.57 3.18
CA ALA A 325 -15.31 10.21 2.43
C ALA A 325 -14.33 11.38 2.37
N ILE A 326 -14.82 12.62 2.16
CA ILE A 326 -14.01 13.84 2.19
C ILE A 326 -13.45 14.08 3.59
N TYR A 327 -14.27 13.93 4.64
CA TYR A 327 -13.84 14.06 6.03
C TYR A 327 -12.71 13.06 6.36
N PHE A 328 -12.90 11.79 6.01
CA PHE A 328 -11.93 10.73 6.30
C PHE A 328 -10.61 10.94 5.55
N ALA A 329 -10.67 11.30 4.26
CA ALA A 329 -9.48 11.57 3.45
C ALA A 329 -8.60 12.73 3.99
N ASN A 330 -9.18 13.60 4.81
CA ASN A 330 -8.50 14.74 5.45
C ASN A 330 -8.29 14.54 6.97
N SER A 331 -8.67 13.39 7.51
CA SER A 331 -8.59 13.13 8.95
C SER A 331 -7.15 12.95 9.42
N LEU A 332 -6.63 13.92 10.17
CA LEU A 332 -5.28 13.81 10.76
C LEU A 332 -5.19 12.65 11.75
N ASP A 333 -6.27 12.31 12.46
CA ASP A 333 -6.29 11.16 13.38
C ASP A 333 -5.95 9.85 12.62
N TYR A 334 -6.42 9.71 11.36
CA TYR A 334 -6.09 8.57 10.51
C TYR A 334 -4.73 8.70 9.83
N LEU A 335 -4.45 9.87 9.23
CA LEU A 335 -3.24 10.10 8.44
C LEU A 335 -1.97 10.02 9.30
N ASP A 336 -1.99 10.64 10.48
CA ASP A 336 -0.85 10.70 11.39
C ASP A 336 -0.57 9.32 12.03
N ASP A 337 -1.62 8.59 12.44
CA ASP A 337 -1.47 7.22 12.97
C ASP A 337 -0.95 6.23 11.91
N SER A 338 -1.42 6.38 10.67
CA SER A 338 -0.98 5.53 9.56
C SER A 338 0.35 5.97 8.97
N ALA A 339 0.93 7.07 9.47
CA ALA A 339 2.15 7.68 8.94
C ALA A 339 2.06 8.04 7.44
N PHE A 340 0.90 8.50 6.98
CA PHE A 340 0.69 8.91 5.60
C PHE A 340 0.89 10.40 5.40
N ILE A 341 1.47 10.74 4.25
CA ILE A 341 1.50 12.12 3.77
C ILE A 341 0.06 12.47 3.34
N PRO A 342 -0.52 13.61 3.80
CA PRO A 342 -1.83 14.04 3.33
C PRO A 342 -1.85 14.16 1.81
N ALA A 343 -2.84 13.51 1.17
CA ALA A 343 -3.03 13.64 -0.27
C ALA A 343 -3.55 15.02 -0.67
N ASN A 344 -4.34 15.66 0.22
CA ASN A 344 -4.79 17.03 0.05
C ASN A 344 -3.67 18.00 0.44
N LYS A 345 -3.20 18.79 -0.51
CA LYS A 345 -2.12 19.79 -0.35
C LYS A 345 -2.40 20.86 0.73
N ASN A 346 -3.66 21.04 1.10
CA ASN A 346 -4.09 21.99 2.11
C ASN A 346 -4.09 21.41 3.54
N VAL A 347 -3.78 20.13 3.69
CA VAL A 347 -3.70 19.44 4.98
C VAL A 347 -2.24 19.20 5.33
N THR A 348 -1.85 19.56 6.55
CA THR A 348 -0.48 19.35 7.05
C THR A 348 -0.50 18.30 8.15
N SER A 349 0.31 17.27 8.03
CA SER A 349 0.49 16.22 9.04
C SER A 349 1.10 16.80 10.33
N ASN A 350 0.70 16.26 11.49
CA ASN A 350 1.37 16.51 12.78
C ASN A 350 2.40 15.43 13.11
N ASN A 351 2.43 14.34 12.35
CA ASN A 351 3.38 13.26 12.56
C ASN A 351 4.81 13.71 12.24
N GLU A 352 5.68 13.73 13.25
CA GLU A 352 7.06 14.23 13.14
C GLU A 352 7.92 13.42 12.15
N MET A 353 7.66 12.11 12.00
CA MET A 353 8.36 11.29 11.02
C MET A 353 7.97 11.70 9.58
N VAL A 354 6.68 11.93 9.31
CA VAL A 354 6.20 12.40 8.01
C VAL A 354 6.80 13.76 7.67
N LYS A 355 6.83 14.69 8.64
CA LYS A 355 7.48 16.01 8.48
C LYS A 355 8.97 15.86 8.17
N GLY A 356 9.70 15.09 8.98
CA GLY A 356 11.13 14.87 8.80
C GLY A 356 11.45 14.23 7.45
N TYR A 357 10.63 13.31 6.99
CA TYR A 357 10.76 12.71 5.66
C TYR A 357 10.58 13.78 4.55
N GLN A 358 9.55 14.62 4.63
CA GLN A 358 9.32 15.71 3.68
C GLN A 358 10.44 16.76 3.73
N GLU A 359 10.94 17.11 4.92
CA GLU A 359 12.03 18.07 5.14
C GLU A 359 13.40 17.56 4.69
N SER A 360 13.54 16.23 4.48
CA SER A 360 14.77 15.63 3.94
C SER A 360 15.12 16.12 2.53
N GLY A 361 14.21 16.85 1.89
CA GLY A 361 14.38 17.35 0.51
C GLY A 361 14.16 16.28 -0.54
N VAL A 362 13.46 15.19 -0.19
CA VAL A 362 13.10 14.12 -1.11
C VAL A 362 12.15 14.62 -2.20
N GLU A 363 12.48 14.28 -3.45
CA GLU A 363 11.60 14.46 -4.59
C GLU A 363 10.62 13.27 -4.65
N LEU A 364 9.33 13.54 -4.45
CA LEU A 364 8.30 12.49 -4.57
C LEU A 364 7.92 12.30 -6.04
N MET A 365 8.09 11.09 -6.53
CA MET A 365 7.72 10.70 -7.90
C MET A 365 6.33 10.08 -7.90
N PHE A 366 5.39 10.72 -8.60
CA PHE A 366 4.02 10.25 -8.77
C PHE A 366 3.78 9.86 -10.22
N ALA A 367 3.19 8.68 -10.44
CA ALA A 367 2.68 8.32 -11.76
C ALA A 367 1.32 9.01 -12.00
N ASP A 368 1.21 9.77 -13.08
CA ASP A 368 -0.06 10.34 -13.53
C ASP A 368 -0.69 9.44 -14.61
N PRO A 369 -1.91 8.91 -14.41
CA PRO A 369 -2.59 8.08 -15.41
C PRO A 369 -2.86 8.81 -16.72
N ALA A 370 -3.02 10.14 -16.69
CA ALA A 370 -3.20 10.92 -17.92
C ALA A 370 -1.98 10.86 -18.86
N GLU A 371 -0.79 10.57 -18.29
CA GLU A 371 0.45 10.33 -19.03
C GLU A 371 0.67 8.83 -19.31
N ALA A 372 -0.22 7.95 -18.83
CA ALA A 372 -0.09 6.52 -19.02
C ALA A 372 -0.36 6.15 -20.49
N ASP A 373 0.65 5.55 -21.13
CA ASP A 373 0.45 4.82 -22.37
C ASP A 373 0.00 3.39 -22.01
N GLN A 374 -1.33 3.17 -21.97
CA GLN A 374 -1.91 1.90 -21.53
C GLN A 374 -1.44 0.74 -22.42
N ALA A 375 -1.36 0.94 -23.74
CA ALA A 375 -0.89 -0.09 -24.65
C ALA A 375 0.56 -0.50 -24.37
N LEU A 376 1.39 0.46 -24.00
CA LEU A 376 2.77 0.21 -23.61
C LEU A 376 2.87 -0.49 -22.26
N SER A 377 2.01 -0.11 -21.31
CA SER A 377 1.92 -0.76 -19.99
C SER A 377 1.48 -2.22 -20.12
N ASP A 378 0.47 -2.48 -20.95
CA ASP A 378 -0.04 -3.82 -21.24
C ASP A 378 1.04 -4.69 -21.90
N LEU A 379 1.74 -4.15 -22.90
CA LEU A 379 2.84 -4.84 -23.58
C LEU A 379 3.95 -5.21 -22.58
N THR A 380 4.38 -4.26 -21.75
CA THR A 380 5.44 -4.51 -20.75
C THR A 380 4.99 -5.56 -19.76
N THR A 381 3.75 -5.50 -19.29
CA THR A 381 3.19 -6.47 -18.32
C THR A 381 3.12 -7.88 -18.96
N GLU A 382 2.73 -8.00 -20.23
CA GLU A 382 2.70 -9.28 -20.92
C GLU A 382 4.10 -9.86 -21.10
N ILE A 383 5.08 -9.05 -21.53
CA ILE A 383 6.49 -9.47 -21.63
C ILE A 383 7.00 -9.93 -20.26
N ALA A 384 6.72 -9.18 -19.19
CA ALA A 384 7.15 -9.49 -17.83
C ALA A 384 6.58 -10.84 -17.35
N ASN A 385 5.28 -11.06 -17.54
CA ASN A 385 4.60 -12.29 -17.15
C ASN A 385 5.14 -13.51 -17.89
N GLU A 386 5.28 -13.42 -19.21
CA GLU A 386 5.81 -14.51 -20.06
C GLU A 386 7.29 -14.80 -19.75
N SER A 387 8.03 -13.83 -19.24
CA SER A 387 9.45 -13.95 -18.88
C SER A 387 9.66 -14.41 -17.44
N GLY A 388 8.61 -14.45 -16.61
CA GLY A 388 8.68 -14.76 -15.19
C GLY A 388 9.21 -13.61 -14.33
N VAL A 389 9.28 -12.38 -14.89
CA VAL A 389 9.68 -11.15 -14.19
C VAL A 389 8.41 -10.45 -13.72
N LYS A 390 7.74 -11.04 -12.73
CA LYS A 390 6.48 -10.50 -12.20
C LYS A 390 6.78 -9.37 -11.24
N PHE A 391 6.49 -8.13 -11.64
CA PHE A 391 6.66 -6.95 -10.81
C PHE A 391 5.79 -7.02 -9.55
N TRP A 392 6.30 -6.50 -8.44
CA TRP A 392 5.63 -6.43 -7.15
C TRP A 392 5.26 -7.79 -6.52
N VAL A 393 5.83 -8.90 -7.04
CA VAL A 393 5.66 -10.25 -6.48
C VAL A 393 6.92 -10.71 -5.72
N GLY A 394 8.11 -10.31 -6.19
CA GLY A 394 9.39 -10.62 -5.55
C GLY A 394 10.04 -11.93 -5.97
N GLU A 395 9.37 -12.82 -6.72
CA GLU A 395 9.88 -14.15 -7.06
C GLU A 395 11.20 -14.11 -7.85
N TYR A 396 11.31 -13.26 -8.86
CA TYR A 396 12.54 -13.16 -9.66
C TYR A 396 13.71 -12.59 -8.84
N ILE A 397 13.42 -11.66 -7.93
CA ILE A 397 14.38 -11.09 -6.99
C ILE A 397 14.83 -12.16 -5.99
N GLN A 398 13.89 -12.94 -5.44
CA GLN A 398 14.22 -14.06 -4.53
C GLN A 398 15.18 -15.06 -5.20
N ASN A 399 14.89 -15.45 -6.45
CA ASN A 399 15.76 -16.35 -7.19
C ASN A 399 17.17 -15.77 -7.38
N ALA A 400 17.27 -14.46 -7.64
CA ALA A 400 18.54 -13.74 -7.77
C ALA A 400 19.32 -13.73 -6.45
N VAL A 401 18.69 -13.38 -5.31
CA VAL A 401 19.39 -13.31 -4.00
C VAL A 401 19.79 -14.69 -3.49
N ILE A 402 18.97 -15.73 -3.73
CA ILE A 402 19.34 -17.13 -3.41
C ILE A 402 20.56 -17.57 -4.24
N ALA A 403 20.63 -17.20 -5.50
CA ALA A 403 21.78 -17.48 -6.36
C ALA A 403 23.01 -16.67 -5.93
N ALA A 404 22.86 -15.40 -5.57
CA ALA A 404 23.92 -14.54 -5.05
C ALA A 404 24.57 -15.11 -3.77
N LYS A 405 23.77 -15.76 -2.91
CA LYS A 405 24.29 -16.43 -1.70
C LYS A 405 25.24 -17.58 -2.02
N LYS A 406 25.12 -18.19 -3.20
CA LYS A 406 26.00 -19.29 -3.65
C LYS A 406 27.29 -18.75 -4.29
N SER A 407 27.15 -17.97 -5.34
CA SER A 407 28.28 -17.37 -6.04
C SER A 407 27.86 -16.26 -7.02
N ARG A 408 28.83 -15.43 -7.44
CA ARG A 408 28.64 -14.47 -8.54
C ARG A 408 28.19 -15.15 -9.83
N ALA A 409 28.80 -16.29 -10.17
CA ALA A 409 28.46 -17.02 -11.39
C ALA A 409 27.02 -17.58 -11.38
N ASP A 410 26.53 -18.06 -10.22
CA ASP A 410 25.14 -18.50 -10.09
C ASP A 410 24.17 -17.33 -10.22
N PHE A 411 24.48 -16.17 -9.59
CA PHE A 411 23.71 -14.95 -9.71
C PHE A 411 23.61 -14.50 -11.19
N GLU A 412 24.77 -14.33 -11.86
CA GLU A 412 24.80 -13.92 -13.27
C GLU A 412 24.02 -14.87 -14.18
N LYS A 413 24.11 -16.17 -13.92
CA LYS A 413 23.35 -17.17 -14.66
C LYS A 413 21.84 -16.94 -14.53
N VAL A 414 21.33 -16.74 -13.31
CA VAL A 414 19.88 -16.50 -13.09
C VAL A 414 19.44 -15.22 -13.77
N ILE A 415 20.22 -14.14 -13.66
CA ILE A 415 19.88 -12.85 -14.29
C ILE A 415 19.90 -12.98 -15.82
N ASN A 416 20.89 -13.62 -16.40
CA ASN A 416 20.96 -13.85 -17.85
C ASN A 416 19.78 -14.71 -18.32
N ASP A 417 19.40 -15.77 -17.60
CA ASP A 417 18.26 -16.61 -17.96
C ASP A 417 16.93 -15.82 -17.98
N TYR A 418 16.71 -14.89 -17.03
CA TYR A 418 15.55 -14.00 -17.05
C TYR A 418 15.63 -12.96 -18.16
N ASN A 419 16.81 -12.37 -18.38
CA ASN A 419 17.03 -11.38 -19.43
C ASN A 419 16.80 -11.96 -20.83
N ASP A 420 17.32 -13.14 -21.09
CA ASP A 420 17.16 -13.84 -22.39
C ASP A 420 15.69 -14.15 -22.68
N LYS A 421 14.93 -14.58 -21.66
CA LYS A 421 13.47 -14.75 -21.77
C LYS A 421 12.78 -13.43 -22.05
N TRP A 422 13.17 -12.35 -21.34
CA TRP A 422 12.63 -11.01 -21.57
C TRP A 422 12.85 -10.57 -23.02
N MET A 423 14.08 -10.64 -23.53
CA MET A 423 14.42 -10.22 -24.89
C MET A 423 13.71 -11.07 -25.95
N THR A 424 13.57 -12.39 -25.71
CA THR A 424 12.83 -13.29 -26.58
C THR A 424 11.34 -12.93 -26.66
N ASN A 425 10.71 -12.68 -25.50
CA ASN A 425 9.30 -12.32 -25.43
C ASN A 425 9.06 -10.89 -25.95
N LYS A 426 9.97 -9.95 -25.68
CA LYS A 426 9.94 -8.60 -26.28
C LYS A 426 9.91 -8.69 -27.82
N GLU A 427 10.81 -9.48 -28.42
CA GLU A 427 10.83 -9.64 -29.88
C GLU A 427 9.55 -10.29 -30.43
N LYS A 428 8.98 -11.24 -29.71
CA LYS A 428 7.75 -11.95 -30.09
C LYS A 428 6.51 -11.08 -30.01
N LEU A 429 6.36 -10.30 -28.93
CA LEU A 429 5.15 -9.53 -28.60
C LEU A 429 5.13 -8.11 -29.18
N SER A 430 6.28 -7.57 -29.59
CA SER A 430 6.36 -6.25 -30.23
C SER A 430 6.10 -6.28 -31.75
N LYS A 431 5.78 -7.44 -32.35
CA LYS A 431 5.42 -7.63 -33.74
C LYS A 431 3.92 -7.50 -33.95
#